data_c6fb528499c94559d545473f9d50f00d
#
_entry.id   c6fb528499c94559d545473f9d50f00d
#
_cell.length_a   1.000
_cell.length_b   1.000
_cell.length_c   1.000
_cell.angle_alpha   90.00
_cell.angle_beta   90.00
_cell.angle_gamma   90.00
#
_symmetry.space_group_name_H-M   'P 1'
#
loop_
_entity.id
_entity.type
_entity.pdbx_description
1 polymer ?
#
loop_
_entity_poly.entity_id
_entity_poly.type
_entity_poly.pdbx_seq_one_letter_code
_entity_poly.pdbx_strand_id
1 'polypeptide(L)'
;MAFDFASLVPAGSPAPAVRWTPPGKYNFTFGNNDPDGLAIEDIEAAAQAALSREGRRLSDYRLHSGPQGYKPLREFLVRKLKRDAAIDCTADDILLLSGSLQGLDLVNGALLERGDTVICERDCYEGTINRFARRGVNIVGLPVDRDGMKMDALEQSLAELKAKGVRPKFIYTIATVQ
;
A
#
# COMPACT_ATOMS: atom_id res chain seq x y z
N MET A 1 27.31 31.70 9.83
CA MET A 1 25.85 31.68 9.54
C MET A 1 25.42 30.24 9.50
N ALA A 2 24.36 29.85 10.19
CA ALA A 2 23.76 28.51 10.03
C ALA A 2 23.03 28.48 8.66
N PHE A 3 23.17 27.38 7.95
CA PHE A 3 22.49 27.19 6.67
C PHE A 3 20.98 26.99 6.93
N ASP A 4 20.13 27.72 6.18
CA ASP A 4 18.68 27.61 6.29
C ASP A 4 18.17 26.47 5.36
N PHE A 5 17.95 25.30 5.94
CA PHE A 5 17.42 24.15 5.23
C PHE A 5 15.95 24.33 4.79
N ALA A 6 15.19 25.24 5.45
CA ALA A 6 13.80 25.48 5.07
C ALA A 6 13.68 26.07 3.66
N SER A 7 14.70 26.81 3.21
CA SER A 7 14.76 27.35 1.85
C SER A 7 14.85 26.31 0.75
N LEU A 8 15.23 25.07 1.08
CA LEU A 8 15.30 23.94 0.13
C LEU A 8 13.97 23.20 -0.02
N VAL A 9 13.00 23.45 0.87
CA VAL A 9 11.72 22.73 0.86
C VAL A 9 10.81 23.38 -0.19
N PRO A 10 10.33 22.63 -1.21
CA PRO A 10 9.41 23.15 -2.21
C PRO A 10 8.12 23.69 -1.57
N ALA A 11 7.57 24.77 -2.13
CA ALA A 11 6.37 25.43 -1.59
C ALA A 11 5.13 24.51 -1.53
N GLY A 12 5.08 23.45 -2.36
CA GLY A 12 4.00 22.44 -2.35
C GLY A 12 4.29 21.21 -1.48
N SER A 13 5.32 21.25 -0.63
CA SER A 13 5.63 20.13 0.25
C SER A 13 4.54 19.94 1.30
N PRO A 14 4.21 18.69 1.67
CA PRO A 14 3.27 18.43 2.75
C PRO A 14 3.78 19.02 4.08
N ALA A 15 2.84 19.33 4.97
CA ALA A 15 3.17 19.77 6.32
C ALA A 15 4.13 18.77 7.01
N PRO A 16 5.02 19.24 7.88
CA PRO A 16 5.88 18.36 8.67
C PRO A 16 5.05 17.32 9.43
N ALA A 17 5.59 16.12 9.57
CA ALA A 17 4.95 15.08 10.37
C ALA A 17 4.72 15.58 11.82
N VAL A 18 3.53 15.30 12.32
CA VAL A 18 3.22 15.57 13.73
C VAL A 18 4.15 14.74 14.62
N ARG A 19 4.69 15.36 15.67
CA ARG A 19 5.51 14.64 16.66
C ARG A 19 4.67 13.52 17.29
N TRP A 20 5.28 12.35 17.41
CA TRP A 20 4.65 11.25 18.10
C TRP A 20 4.33 11.62 19.56
N THR A 21 3.11 11.35 19.98
CA THR A 21 2.66 11.44 21.36
C THR A 21 2.12 10.09 21.81
N PRO A 22 2.31 9.68 23.06
CA PRO A 22 1.73 8.44 23.55
C PRO A 22 0.21 8.44 23.35
N PRO A 23 -0.37 7.32 22.91
CA PRO A 23 -1.82 7.20 22.76
C PRO A 23 -2.50 7.33 24.14
N GLY A 24 -3.73 7.83 24.16
CA GLY A 24 -4.57 7.82 25.34
C GLY A 24 -4.94 6.41 25.78
N LYS A 25 -5.63 6.29 26.91
CA LYS A 25 -6.08 5.02 27.49
C LYS A 25 -6.86 4.15 26.48
N TYR A 26 -7.64 4.78 25.61
CA TYR A 26 -8.37 4.13 24.53
C TYR A 26 -7.85 4.67 23.20
N ASN A 27 -7.25 3.81 22.40
CA ASN A 27 -6.69 4.18 21.10
C ASN A 27 -7.42 3.41 19.99
N PHE A 28 -8.16 4.13 19.17
CA PHE A 28 -8.86 3.62 17.99
C PHE A 28 -8.21 4.08 16.68
N THR A 29 -6.99 4.63 16.76
CA THR A 29 -6.33 5.28 15.62
C THR A 29 -5.60 4.29 14.74
N PHE A 30 -5.11 3.18 15.29
CA PHE A 30 -4.27 2.21 14.59
C PHE A 30 -4.86 0.81 14.66
N GLY A 31 -4.77 0.07 13.54
CA GLY A 31 -5.10 -1.35 13.46
C GLY A 31 -3.94 -2.21 13.99
N ASN A 32 -3.69 -2.18 15.29
CA ASN A 32 -2.67 -3.02 15.90
C ASN A 32 -3.19 -4.46 16.08
N ASN A 33 -2.31 -5.43 15.90
CA ASN A 33 -2.60 -6.80 16.28
C ASN A 33 -2.62 -6.94 17.81
N ASP A 34 -3.30 -7.97 18.28
CA ASP A 34 -3.24 -8.40 19.68
C ASP A 34 -1.82 -8.90 19.99
N PRO A 35 -1.09 -8.26 20.93
CA PRO A 35 0.25 -8.70 21.27
C PRO A 35 0.30 -10.11 21.87
N ASP A 36 -0.76 -10.54 22.56
CA ASP A 36 -0.84 -11.87 23.16
C ASP A 36 -1.09 -12.97 22.11
N GLY A 37 -1.55 -12.62 20.94
CA GLY A 37 -1.72 -13.51 19.79
C GLY A 37 -0.47 -13.71 18.94
N LEU A 38 0.66 -13.10 19.29
CA LEU A 38 1.91 -13.26 18.53
C LEU A 38 2.62 -14.57 18.93
N ALA A 39 2.85 -15.45 17.96
CA ALA A 39 3.60 -16.69 18.13
C ALA A 39 5.11 -16.42 18.18
N ILE A 40 5.61 -15.79 19.25
CA ILE A 40 7.00 -15.35 19.38
C ILE A 40 7.98 -16.53 19.26
N GLU A 41 7.70 -17.65 19.91
CA GLU A 41 8.55 -18.84 19.87
C GLU A 41 8.71 -19.40 18.46
N ASP A 42 7.63 -19.41 17.67
CA ASP A 42 7.66 -19.84 16.26
C ASP A 42 8.46 -18.88 15.39
N ILE A 43 8.35 -17.57 15.65
CA ILE A 43 9.12 -16.53 14.94
C ILE A 43 10.61 -16.68 15.27
N GLU A 44 10.97 -16.89 16.52
CA GLU A 44 12.37 -17.11 16.93
C GLU A 44 12.95 -18.36 16.27
N ALA A 45 12.24 -19.47 16.31
CA ALA A 45 12.66 -20.73 15.69
C ALA A 45 12.84 -20.57 14.17
N ALA A 46 11.91 -19.90 13.50
CA ALA A 46 11.98 -19.64 12.07
C ALA A 46 13.17 -18.73 11.71
N ALA A 47 13.40 -17.68 12.51
CA ALA A 47 14.51 -16.76 12.30
C ALA A 47 15.87 -17.49 12.46
N GLN A 48 16.02 -18.30 13.50
CA GLN A 48 17.23 -19.09 13.74
C GLN A 48 17.47 -20.09 12.61
N ALA A 49 16.44 -20.80 12.15
CA ALA A 49 16.54 -21.73 11.04
C ALA A 49 16.96 -21.04 9.74
N ALA A 50 16.39 -19.87 9.44
CA ALA A 50 16.74 -19.09 8.27
C ALA A 50 18.21 -18.59 8.32
N LEU A 51 18.63 -18.04 9.45
CA LEU A 51 20.01 -17.58 9.64
C LEU A 51 21.04 -18.73 9.54
N SER A 52 20.73 -19.87 10.14
CA SER A 52 21.61 -21.06 10.08
C SER A 52 21.77 -21.57 8.65
N ARG A 53 20.70 -21.53 7.85
CA ARG A 53 20.68 -22.00 6.46
C ARG A 53 21.34 -21.02 5.49
N GLU A 54 21.04 -19.73 5.65
CA GLU A 54 21.30 -18.73 4.62
C GLU A 54 21.95 -17.45 5.14
N GLY A 55 22.30 -17.37 6.43
CA GLY A 55 22.80 -16.12 7.04
C GLY A 55 24.02 -15.52 6.33
N ARG A 56 24.89 -16.34 5.71
CA ARG A 56 26.02 -15.85 4.93
C ARG A 56 25.62 -15.05 3.69
N ARG A 57 24.41 -15.31 3.13
CA ARG A 57 23.87 -14.58 1.98
C ARG A 57 23.43 -13.15 2.31
N LEU A 58 23.31 -12.81 3.59
CA LEU A 58 22.99 -11.43 4.00
C LEU A 58 24.07 -10.42 3.58
N SER A 59 25.29 -10.89 3.27
CA SER A 59 26.34 -10.04 2.70
C SER A 59 26.17 -9.76 1.21
N ASP A 60 25.31 -10.50 0.54
CA ASP A 60 25.16 -10.41 -0.91
C ASP A 60 24.04 -9.42 -1.29
N TYR A 61 24.30 -8.56 -2.26
CA TYR A 61 23.27 -7.71 -2.82
C TYR A 61 22.15 -8.57 -3.42
N ARG A 62 20.88 -8.22 -3.05
CA ARG A 62 19.67 -8.86 -3.56
C ARG A 62 19.57 -10.36 -3.28
N LEU A 63 20.37 -10.90 -2.40
CA LEU A 63 20.38 -12.33 -2.01
C LEU A 63 20.36 -13.27 -3.24
N HIS A 64 21.03 -12.90 -4.34
CA HIS A 64 20.99 -13.59 -5.64
C HIS A 64 19.58 -13.85 -6.19
N SER A 65 18.61 -13.00 -5.86
CA SER A 65 17.18 -13.22 -6.17
C SER A 65 16.58 -12.19 -7.14
N GLY A 66 17.38 -11.22 -7.57
CA GLY A 66 16.92 -10.16 -8.48
C GLY A 66 16.19 -9.01 -7.77
N PRO A 67 15.72 -8.00 -8.54
CA PRO A 67 15.10 -6.79 -8.00
C PRO A 67 13.72 -7.02 -7.39
N GLN A 68 13.04 -8.11 -7.75
CA GLN A 68 11.71 -8.43 -7.21
C GLN A 68 11.75 -8.91 -5.75
N GLY A 69 12.92 -9.13 -5.19
CA GLY A 69 13.11 -9.63 -3.84
C GLY A 69 13.35 -11.13 -3.77
N TYR A 70 13.46 -11.65 -2.56
CA TYR A 70 13.92 -12.99 -2.26
C TYR A 70 13.09 -14.09 -2.97
N LYS A 71 13.72 -14.79 -3.93
CA LYS A 71 13.04 -15.73 -4.82
C LYS A 71 12.35 -16.89 -4.09
N PRO A 72 12.93 -17.55 -3.08
CA PRO A 72 12.23 -18.62 -2.37
C PRO A 72 10.93 -18.17 -1.69
N LEU A 73 10.86 -16.93 -1.20
CA LEU A 73 9.61 -16.37 -0.65
C LEU A 73 8.59 -16.15 -1.77
N ARG A 74 9.01 -15.63 -2.93
CA ARG A 74 8.11 -15.45 -4.08
C ARG A 74 7.55 -16.78 -4.57
N GLU A 75 8.37 -17.83 -4.65
CA GLU A 75 7.92 -19.19 -5.00
C GLU A 75 6.96 -19.78 -3.95
N PHE A 76 7.18 -19.50 -2.67
CA PHE A 76 6.22 -19.86 -1.62
C PHE A 76 4.90 -19.14 -1.80
N LEU A 77 4.92 -17.83 -2.08
CA LEU A 77 3.73 -17.01 -2.30
C LEU A 77 2.93 -17.48 -3.53
N VAL A 78 3.55 -17.92 -4.61
CA VAL A 78 2.86 -18.53 -5.75
C VAL A 78 1.97 -19.68 -5.29
N ARG A 79 2.54 -20.63 -4.53
CA ARG A 79 1.76 -21.78 -4.00
C ARG A 79 0.66 -21.35 -3.06
N LYS A 80 0.95 -20.36 -2.19
CA LYS A 80 -0.03 -19.81 -1.25
C LYS A 80 -1.20 -19.13 -1.96
N LEU A 81 -0.93 -18.26 -2.93
CA LEU A 81 -1.95 -17.55 -3.71
C LEU A 81 -2.83 -18.50 -4.51
N LYS A 82 -2.23 -19.55 -5.08
CA LYS A 82 -3.01 -20.60 -5.78
C LYS A 82 -3.94 -21.34 -4.84
N ARG A 83 -3.43 -21.75 -3.67
CA ARG A 83 -4.20 -22.52 -2.68
C ARG A 83 -5.31 -21.68 -2.03
N ASP A 84 -4.99 -20.46 -1.58
CA ASP A 84 -5.85 -19.68 -0.70
C ASP A 84 -6.80 -18.74 -1.46
N ALA A 85 -6.45 -18.35 -2.70
CA ALA A 85 -7.19 -17.36 -3.48
C ALA A 85 -7.46 -17.77 -4.93
N ALA A 86 -7.07 -18.98 -5.35
CA ALA A 86 -7.16 -19.46 -6.73
C ALA A 86 -6.48 -18.54 -7.77
N ILE A 87 -5.46 -17.78 -7.34
CA ILE A 87 -4.68 -16.89 -8.22
C ILE A 87 -3.56 -17.70 -8.85
N ASP A 88 -3.56 -17.77 -10.19
CA ASP A 88 -2.50 -18.36 -10.99
C ASP A 88 -1.47 -17.27 -11.35
N CYS A 89 -0.24 -17.45 -10.91
CA CYS A 89 0.88 -16.56 -11.21
C CYS A 89 2.19 -17.33 -11.15
N THR A 90 3.27 -16.68 -11.61
CA THR A 90 4.65 -17.14 -11.47
C THR A 90 5.40 -16.33 -10.43
N ALA A 91 6.59 -16.77 -10.03
CA ALA A 91 7.43 -15.99 -9.12
C ALA A 91 7.85 -14.63 -9.71
N ASP A 92 7.85 -14.49 -11.03
CA ASP A 92 8.22 -13.24 -11.70
C ASP A 92 7.09 -12.21 -11.74
N ASP A 93 5.85 -12.63 -11.46
CA ASP A 93 4.71 -11.75 -11.29
C ASP A 93 4.61 -11.17 -9.86
N ILE A 94 5.51 -11.57 -8.95
CA ILE A 94 5.51 -11.16 -7.55
C ILE A 94 6.67 -10.21 -7.25
N LEU A 95 6.34 -9.06 -6.68
CA LEU A 95 7.29 -8.08 -6.17
C LEU A 95 7.15 -7.97 -4.64
N LEU A 96 8.23 -8.24 -3.91
CA LEU A 96 8.27 -8.05 -2.45
C LEU A 96 8.50 -6.58 -2.11
N LEU A 97 7.70 -6.05 -1.20
CA LEU A 97 7.67 -4.64 -0.86
C LEU A 97 7.74 -4.42 0.65
N SER A 98 8.16 -3.23 1.06
CA SER A 98 8.11 -2.77 2.45
C SER A 98 6.73 -2.17 2.76
N GLY A 99 5.71 -3.02 2.74
CA GLY A 99 4.32 -2.64 3.04
C GLY A 99 3.52 -2.14 1.84
N SER A 100 2.20 -2.11 2.01
CA SER A 100 1.24 -1.77 0.96
C SER A 100 1.37 -0.33 0.44
N LEU A 101 1.82 0.61 1.28
CA LEU A 101 2.01 2.00 0.86
C LEU A 101 3.13 2.15 -0.17
N GLN A 102 4.21 1.33 -0.09
CA GLN A 102 5.22 1.30 -1.14
C GLN A 102 4.63 0.74 -2.45
N GLY A 103 3.76 -0.28 -2.34
CA GLY A 103 3.03 -0.80 -3.51
C GLY A 103 2.19 0.26 -4.19
N LEU A 104 1.45 1.04 -3.42
CA LEU A 104 0.67 2.16 -3.94
C LEU A 104 1.54 3.24 -4.60
N ASP A 105 2.68 3.58 -4.01
CA ASP A 105 3.61 4.55 -4.61
C ASP A 105 4.14 4.07 -5.96
N LEU A 106 4.46 2.77 -6.09
CA LEU A 106 4.92 2.18 -7.34
C LEU A 106 3.81 2.13 -8.40
N VAL A 107 2.62 1.67 -8.03
CA VAL A 107 1.44 1.62 -8.93
C VAL A 107 1.07 3.03 -9.40
N ASN A 108 0.98 3.97 -8.47
CA ASN A 108 0.70 5.37 -8.79
C ASN A 108 1.81 5.96 -9.69
N GLY A 109 3.07 5.57 -9.44
CA GLY A 109 4.22 5.99 -10.25
C GLY A 109 4.15 5.51 -11.69
N ALA A 110 3.68 4.29 -11.88
CA ALA A 110 3.60 3.65 -13.18
C ALA A 110 2.36 4.06 -14.00
N LEU A 111 1.24 4.34 -13.32
CA LEU A 111 -0.05 4.49 -13.99
C LEU A 111 -0.61 5.93 -14.00
N LEU A 112 -0.17 6.80 -13.08
CA LEU A 112 -0.78 8.12 -12.87
C LEU A 112 0.14 9.27 -13.27
N GLU A 113 -0.46 10.21 -13.99
CA GLU A 113 0.09 11.54 -14.27
C GLU A 113 -0.79 12.62 -13.61
N ARG A 114 -0.23 13.84 -13.50
CA ARG A 114 -0.99 14.99 -12.99
C ARG A 114 -2.24 15.24 -13.84
N GLY A 115 -3.39 15.39 -13.19
CA GLY A 115 -4.68 15.62 -13.83
C GLY A 115 -5.45 14.34 -14.17
N ASP A 116 -4.84 13.17 -14.08
CA ASP A 116 -5.58 11.91 -14.20
C ASP A 116 -6.68 11.80 -13.12
N THR A 117 -7.64 10.93 -13.34
CA THR A 117 -8.76 10.68 -12.40
C THR A 117 -8.71 9.28 -11.86
N VAL A 118 -8.87 9.15 -10.54
CA VAL A 118 -9.05 7.88 -9.83
C VAL A 118 -10.39 7.88 -9.09
N ILE A 119 -11.00 6.72 -8.94
CA ILE A 119 -12.20 6.52 -8.14
C ILE A 119 -11.81 5.76 -6.87
N CYS A 120 -12.35 6.15 -5.72
CA CYS A 120 -12.18 5.41 -4.48
C CYS A 120 -13.41 5.56 -3.59
N GLU A 121 -13.44 4.86 -2.48
CA GLU A 121 -14.41 5.10 -1.41
C GLU A 121 -14.20 6.50 -0.82
N ARG A 122 -15.28 7.21 -0.52
CA ARG A 122 -15.20 8.58 0.01
C ARG A 122 -14.47 8.62 1.36
N ASP A 123 -14.80 7.68 2.23
CA ASP A 123 -14.19 7.52 3.52
C ASP A 123 -13.08 6.45 3.40
N CYS A 124 -11.95 6.85 2.84
CA CYS A 124 -10.84 5.97 2.49
C CYS A 124 -9.63 6.19 3.40
N TYR A 125 -8.70 5.24 3.41
CA TYR A 125 -7.47 5.34 4.18
C TYR A 125 -6.67 6.59 3.79
N GLU A 126 -6.41 7.46 4.78
CA GLU A 126 -5.74 8.76 4.59
C GLU A 126 -4.39 8.63 3.88
N GLY A 127 -3.61 7.58 4.20
CA GLY A 127 -2.33 7.34 3.55
C GLY A 127 -2.42 7.16 2.03
N THR A 128 -3.52 6.62 1.53
CA THR A 128 -3.80 6.48 0.08
C THR A 128 -4.21 7.82 -0.52
N ILE A 129 -5.14 8.53 0.12
CA ILE A 129 -5.62 9.85 -0.34
C ILE A 129 -4.45 10.83 -0.46
N ASN A 130 -3.58 10.88 0.53
CA ASN A 130 -2.39 11.73 0.53
C ASN A 130 -1.43 11.41 -0.64
N ARG A 131 -1.33 10.14 -1.03
CA ARG A 131 -0.51 9.73 -2.19
C ARG A 131 -1.11 10.19 -3.50
N PHE A 132 -2.42 10.07 -3.66
CA PHE A 132 -3.13 10.60 -4.83
C PHE A 132 -2.99 12.13 -4.92
N ALA A 133 -3.21 12.83 -3.81
CA ALA A 133 -3.08 14.28 -3.76
C ALA A 133 -1.67 14.76 -4.13
N ARG A 134 -0.62 14.08 -3.65
CA ARG A 134 0.78 14.40 -4.01
C ARG A 134 1.07 14.23 -5.50
N ARG A 135 0.40 13.30 -6.17
CA ARG A 135 0.48 13.14 -7.62
C ARG A 135 -0.30 14.21 -8.40
N GLY A 136 -1.18 14.96 -7.74
CA GLY A 136 -2.03 15.95 -8.36
C GLY A 136 -3.09 15.34 -9.27
N VAL A 137 -3.60 14.17 -8.91
CA VAL A 137 -4.73 13.52 -9.59
C VAL A 137 -6.06 13.98 -9.02
N ASN A 138 -7.12 13.87 -9.82
CA ASN A 138 -8.49 14.11 -9.39
C ASN A 138 -9.03 12.87 -8.69
N ILE A 139 -9.63 13.04 -7.52
CA ILE A 139 -10.18 11.95 -6.73
C ILE A 139 -11.71 12.03 -6.76
N VAL A 140 -12.36 10.96 -7.20
CA VAL A 140 -13.82 10.80 -7.13
C VAL A 140 -14.14 9.84 -5.99
N GLY A 141 -14.62 10.39 -4.87
CA GLY A 141 -14.98 9.62 -3.67
C GLY A 141 -16.43 9.16 -3.73
N LEU A 142 -16.66 7.85 -3.71
CA LEU A 142 -17.98 7.25 -3.73
C LEU A 142 -18.48 6.87 -2.34
N PRO A 143 -19.79 7.00 -2.06
CA PRO A 143 -20.37 6.57 -0.80
C PRO A 143 -20.27 5.05 -0.64
N VAL A 144 -20.16 4.62 0.62
CA VAL A 144 -20.20 3.22 1.02
C VAL A 144 -21.43 2.94 1.90
N ASP A 145 -21.85 1.68 1.93
CA ASP A 145 -22.82 1.15 2.88
C ASP A 145 -22.29 -0.15 3.52
N ARG A 146 -23.14 -0.93 4.16
CA ARG A 146 -22.75 -2.18 4.82
C ARG A 146 -22.17 -3.24 3.86
N ASP A 147 -22.46 -3.14 2.58
CA ASP A 147 -22.04 -4.09 1.54
C ASP A 147 -20.83 -3.56 0.74
N GLY A 148 -20.30 -2.36 1.09
CA GLY A 148 -19.14 -1.73 0.47
C GLY A 148 -19.48 -0.51 -0.39
N MET A 149 -18.72 -0.31 -1.48
CA MET A 149 -18.95 0.80 -2.41
C MET A 149 -20.30 0.69 -3.09
N LYS A 150 -21.09 1.75 -3.05
CA LYS A 150 -22.40 1.78 -3.71
C LYS A 150 -22.30 1.74 -5.22
N MET A 151 -22.80 0.66 -5.82
CA MET A 151 -22.68 0.43 -7.26
C MET A 151 -23.51 1.38 -8.11
N ASP A 152 -24.67 1.82 -7.63
CA ASP A 152 -25.48 2.87 -8.26
C ASP A 152 -24.72 4.20 -8.37
N ALA A 153 -24.04 4.59 -7.31
CA ALA A 153 -23.19 5.79 -7.30
C ALA A 153 -21.96 5.65 -8.22
N LEU A 154 -21.39 4.45 -8.32
CA LEU A 154 -20.29 4.16 -9.26
C LEU A 154 -20.77 4.30 -10.70
N GLU A 155 -21.91 3.69 -11.06
CA GLU A 155 -22.48 3.76 -12.39
C GLU A 155 -22.78 5.20 -12.81
N GLN A 156 -23.42 5.96 -11.93
CA GLN A 156 -23.69 7.38 -12.15
C GLN A 156 -22.40 8.17 -12.37
N SER A 157 -21.40 7.99 -11.50
CA SER A 157 -20.11 8.71 -11.61
C SER A 157 -19.36 8.37 -12.89
N LEU A 158 -19.39 7.10 -13.32
CA LEU A 158 -18.79 6.70 -14.59
C LEU A 158 -19.51 7.33 -15.79
N ALA A 159 -20.85 7.42 -15.77
CA ALA A 159 -21.62 8.09 -16.80
C ALA A 159 -21.30 9.61 -16.87
N GLU A 160 -21.22 10.28 -15.72
CA GLU A 160 -20.85 11.70 -15.63
C GLU A 160 -19.42 11.97 -16.13
N LEU A 161 -18.45 11.13 -15.74
CA LEU A 161 -17.08 11.23 -16.21
C LEU A 161 -16.99 11.02 -17.73
N LYS A 162 -17.70 10.02 -18.24
CA LYS A 162 -17.78 9.76 -19.68
C LYS A 162 -18.37 10.94 -20.46
N ALA A 163 -19.44 11.58 -19.94
CA ALA A 163 -20.03 12.78 -20.54
C ALA A 163 -19.05 13.95 -20.59
N LYS A 164 -18.10 14.04 -19.65
CA LYS A 164 -17.04 15.05 -19.59
C LYS A 164 -15.80 14.64 -20.41
N GLY A 165 -15.81 13.49 -21.09
CA GLY A 165 -14.64 12.98 -21.79
C GLY A 165 -13.51 12.49 -20.88
N VAL A 166 -13.79 12.26 -19.59
CA VAL A 166 -12.81 11.80 -18.59
C VAL A 166 -12.90 10.29 -18.44
N ARG A 167 -11.75 9.62 -18.58
CA ARG A 167 -11.62 8.19 -18.30
C ARG A 167 -10.83 7.99 -17.01
N PRO A 168 -11.44 7.43 -15.96
CA PRO A 168 -10.69 7.12 -14.74
C PRO A 168 -9.64 6.03 -15.01
N LYS A 169 -8.50 6.12 -14.36
CA LYS A 169 -7.38 5.17 -14.53
C LYS A 169 -7.66 3.85 -13.85
N PHE A 170 -8.18 3.90 -12.63
CA PHE A 170 -8.57 2.72 -11.86
C PHE A 170 -9.53 3.08 -10.73
N ILE A 171 -10.07 2.04 -10.10
CA ILE A 171 -10.85 2.12 -8.86
C ILE A 171 -9.97 1.56 -7.75
N TYR A 172 -9.84 2.29 -6.65
CA TYR A 172 -9.21 1.83 -5.44
C TYR A 172 -10.26 1.54 -4.35
N THR A 173 -10.18 0.38 -3.73
CA THR A 173 -11.08 -0.05 -2.66
C THR A 173 -10.33 -0.87 -1.61
N ILE A 174 -10.83 -0.87 -0.37
CA ILE A 174 -10.38 -1.74 0.72
C ILE A 174 -11.52 -2.71 1.02
N ALA A 175 -11.46 -3.89 0.42
CA ALA A 175 -12.58 -4.82 0.36
C ALA A 175 -12.92 -5.52 1.70
N THR A 176 -12.01 -5.57 2.66
CA THR A 176 -12.18 -6.42 3.84
C THR A 176 -12.58 -5.64 5.09
N VAL A 177 -11.91 -4.55 5.38
CA VAL A 177 -12.17 -3.71 6.58
C VAL A 177 -11.99 -2.25 6.19
N GLN A 178 -13.08 -1.51 6.31
CA GLN A 178 -13.07 -0.08 6.02
C GLN A 178 -13.67 0.70 7.18
#